data_b3fc8f13ac19101da8b17991782b9f41
#
_entry.id   b3fc8f13ac19101da8b17991782b9f41
#
_cell.length_a   1.000
_cell.length_b   1.000
_cell.length_c   1.000
_cell.angle_alpha   90.00
_cell.angle_beta   90.00
_cell.angle_gamma   90.00
#
_symmetry.space_group_name_H-M   'P 1'
#
loop_
_entity.id
_entity.type
_entity.pdbx_description
1 polymer ?
#
loop_
_entity_poly.entity_id
_entity_poly.type
_entity_poly.pdbx_seq_one_letter_code
_entity_poly.pdbx_strand_id
1 'polypeptide(L)'
;NFGKEAALLAGFEHCTGDLVTVMDADLQDPPSLLPKMFEIMREDCCDSVATRRKNRTGESAVRSFCARAFYRILNSLSPLKFVEGARDFRLINRRVIDAILEMPEYNRFIKGMYEWVGFKTKWLEFENVERCAGKTKWSFMGLVMYSLDALTSFSTIPLVIAAAIGIFFCLFSSVAIVVLSIRQLIYHNSAYGWTSMICVIFFLSGMQLFCLGILGHYMSKLYLESKRRPVYMIKEKNF
;
A
#
# COMPACT_ATOMS: atom_id res chain seq x y z
N ASN A 1 18.10 -10.09 -8.36
CA ASN A 1 17.46 -9.25 -7.35
C ASN A 1 15.95 -9.26 -7.58
N PHE A 2 15.18 -9.74 -6.61
CA PHE A 2 13.72 -9.86 -6.66
C PHE A 2 13.01 -8.82 -5.75
N GLY A 3 13.78 -7.89 -5.17
CA GLY A 3 13.27 -6.83 -4.30
C GLY A 3 13.23 -7.20 -2.80
N LYS A 4 12.79 -6.25 -1.98
CA LYS A 4 12.80 -6.35 -0.51
C LYS A 4 11.79 -7.38 0.00
N GLU A 5 10.58 -7.38 -0.51
CA GLU A 5 9.51 -8.28 -0.08
C GLU A 5 9.85 -9.75 -0.33
N ALA A 6 10.46 -10.04 -1.49
CA ALA A 6 10.94 -11.38 -1.82
C ALA A 6 12.11 -11.84 -0.92
N ALA A 7 13.00 -10.92 -0.55
CA ALA A 7 14.09 -11.21 0.38
C ALA A 7 13.57 -11.51 1.79
N LEU A 8 12.54 -10.79 2.24
CA LEU A 8 11.88 -11.05 3.52
C LEU A 8 11.19 -12.43 3.53
N LEU A 9 10.47 -12.76 2.46
CA LEU A 9 9.85 -14.09 2.31
C LEU A 9 10.91 -15.20 2.39
N ALA A 10 11.99 -15.05 1.63
CA ALA A 10 13.09 -16.02 1.66
C ALA A 10 13.70 -16.18 3.07
N GLY A 11 13.84 -15.06 3.80
CA GLY A 11 14.30 -15.10 5.20
C GLY A 11 13.34 -15.85 6.12
N PHE A 12 12.04 -15.61 5.98
CA PHE A 12 11.01 -16.26 6.79
C PHE A 12 10.89 -17.76 6.50
N GLU A 13 10.99 -18.18 5.23
CA GLU A 13 10.93 -19.59 4.85
C GLU A 13 12.15 -20.41 5.34
N HIS A 14 13.29 -19.74 5.55
CA HIS A 14 14.53 -20.41 5.91
C HIS A 14 14.96 -20.20 7.37
N CYS A 15 14.30 -19.30 8.11
CA CYS A 15 14.60 -19.13 9.53
C CYS A 15 14.00 -20.26 10.38
N THR A 16 14.75 -20.73 11.39
CA THR A 16 14.35 -21.83 12.27
C THR A 16 14.14 -21.42 13.74
N GLY A 17 14.50 -20.18 14.10
CA GLY A 17 14.39 -19.69 15.47
C GLY A 17 12.95 -19.50 15.94
N ASP A 18 12.70 -19.58 17.24
CA ASP A 18 11.41 -19.30 17.87
C ASP A 18 11.03 -17.82 17.78
N LEU A 19 12.05 -16.96 17.80
CA LEU A 19 11.95 -15.53 17.61
C LEU A 19 12.80 -15.10 16.41
N VAL A 20 12.22 -14.26 15.55
CA VAL A 20 12.88 -13.78 14.34
C VAL A 20 12.86 -12.26 14.33
N THR A 21 13.98 -11.67 13.98
CA THR A 21 14.10 -10.23 13.83
C THR A 21 14.26 -9.86 12.36
N VAL A 22 13.46 -8.90 11.91
CA VAL A 22 13.62 -8.20 10.63
C VAL A 22 14.31 -6.87 10.89
N MET A 23 15.37 -6.58 10.15
CA MET A 23 16.14 -5.34 10.29
C MET A 23 16.69 -4.89 8.94
N ASP A 24 16.67 -3.58 8.68
CA ASP A 24 17.30 -3.01 7.47
C ASP A 24 18.83 -2.99 7.63
N ALA A 25 19.55 -3.33 6.56
CA ALA A 25 21.01 -3.45 6.56
C ALA A 25 21.76 -2.12 6.67
N ASP A 26 21.05 -0.98 6.60
CA ASP A 26 21.66 0.37 6.69
C ASP A 26 21.90 0.86 8.14
N LEU A 27 21.58 -0.01 9.12
CA LEU A 27 21.74 0.24 10.55
C LEU A 27 21.08 1.53 11.07
N GLN A 28 20.08 2.05 10.36
CA GLN A 28 19.23 3.12 10.89
C GLN A 28 18.39 2.67 12.08
N ASP A 29 18.19 1.37 12.19
CA ASP A 29 17.49 0.70 13.26
C ASP A 29 18.55 0.05 14.18
N PRO A 30 18.83 0.61 15.38
CA PRO A 30 19.93 0.15 16.19
C PRO A 30 19.69 -1.23 16.79
N PRO A 31 20.59 -2.23 16.53
CA PRO A 31 20.46 -3.57 17.09
C PRO A 31 20.42 -3.61 18.63
N SER A 32 20.95 -2.57 19.28
CA SER A 32 20.92 -2.42 20.75
C SER A 32 19.52 -2.36 21.36
N LEU A 33 18.48 -2.19 20.53
CA LEU A 33 17.08 -2.25 20.99
C LEU A 33 16.57 -3.69 21.17
N LEU A 34 17.23 -4.68 20.59
CA LEU A 34 16.77 -6.09 20.65
C LEU A 34 16.58 -6.62 22.09
N PRO A 35 17.49 -6.42 23.05
CA PRO A 35 17.27 -6.86 24.43
C PRO A 35 15.99 -6.28 25.02
N LYS A 36 15.73 -4.98 24.79
CA LYS A 36 14.53 -4.32 25.28
C LYS A 36 13.26 -4.85 24.56
N MET A 37 13.33 -5.12 23.27
CA MET A 37 12.21 -5.73 22.53
C MET A 37 11.88 -7.11 23.08
N PHE A 38 12.90 -7.89 23.43
CA PHE A 38 12.71 -9.21 24.04
C PHE A 38 12.04 -9.13 25.41
N GLU A 39 12.47 -8.20 26.27
CA GLU A 39 11.86 -7.94 27.57
C GLU A 39 10.38 -7.57 27.42
N ILE A 40 10.05 -6.62 26.54
CA ILE A 40 8.66 -6.21 26.25
C ILE A 40 7.83 -7.41 25.78
N MET A 41 8.38 -8.22 24.89
CA MET A 41 7.67 -9.41 24.38
C MET A 41 7.33 -10.38 25.49
N ARG A 42 8.25 -10.59 26.42
CA ARG A 42 8.07 -11.49 27.56
C ARG A 42 7.08 -10.93 28.59
N GLU A 43 7.19 -9.65 28.97
CA GLU A 43 6.38 -9.03 30.00
C GLU A 43 4.94 -8.79 29.57
N ASP A 44 4.74 -8.30 28.35
CA ASP A 44 3.42 -7.97 27.80
C ASP A 44 2.72 -9.17 27.14
N CYS A 45 3.35 -10.34 27.08
CA CYS A 45 2.86 -11.53 26.39
C CYS A 45 2.30 -11.16 24.99
N CYS A 46 3.11 -10.44 24.20
CA CYS A 46 2.76 -10.06 22.85
C CYS A 46 3.48 -10.93 21.80
N ASP A 47 2.90 -11.02 20.60
CA ASP A 47 3.40 -11.86 19.52
C ASP A 47 4.45 -11.15 18.67
N SER A 48 4.44 -9.81 18.70
CA SER A 48 5.35 -8.98 17.93
C SER A 48 5.69 -7.69 18.69
N VAL A 49 6.95 -7.27 18.63
CA VAL A 49 7.38 -5.93 19.05
C VAL A 49 7.93 -5.22 17.83
N ALA A 50 7.26 -4.15 17.43
CA ALA A 50 7.62 -3.35 16.28
C ALA A 50 8.19 -1.99 16.71
N THR A 51 9.06 -1.42 15.90
CA THR A 51 9.62 -0.10 16.18
C THR A 51 8.91 0.98 15.37
N ARG A 52 8.77 2.17 15.96
CA ARG A 52 8.33 3.38 15.28
C ARG A 52 9.22 4.56 15.62
N ARG A 53 9.42 5.45 14.66
CA ARG A 53 10.15 6.69 14.88
C ARG A 53 9.33 7.68 15.70
N LYS A 54 9.92 8.25 16.76
CA LYS A 54 9.29 9.30 17.54
C LYS A 54 9.22 10.63 16.80
N ASN A 55 10.25 10.98 16.03
CA ASN A 55 10.36 12.26 15.32
C ASN A 55 10.82 12.05 13.88
N ARG A 56 10.40 12.96 12.98
CA ARG A 56 10.86 13.05 11.58
C ARG A 56 11.92 14.14 11.39
N THR A 57 12.81 14.31 12.36
CA THR A 57 13.91 15.26 12.24
C THR A 57 14.80 14.90 11.05
N GLY A 58 15.05 15.90 10.17
CA GLY A 58 15.87 15.73 8.96
C GLY A 58 15.09 15.43 7.66
N GLU A 59 13.75 15.28 7.70
CA GLU A 59 12.95 15.18 6.47
C GLU A 59 12.39 16.54 6.03
N SER A 60 12.30 16.77 4.70
CA SER A 60 11.65 17.99 4.19
C SER A 60 10.17 18.04 4.59
N ALA A 61 9.67 19.27 4.87
CA ALA A 61 8.27 19.47 5.27
C ALA A 61 7.26 18.91 4.24
N VAL A 62 7.56 19.05 2.96
CA VAL A 62 6.76 18.52 1.84
C VAL A 62 6.66 16.99 1.91
N ARG A 63 7.80 16.31 2.09
CA ARG A 63 7.83 14.84 2.17
C ARG A 63 7.07 14.34 3.40
N SER A 64 7.22 15.01 4.53
CA SER A 64 6.50 14.70 5.77
C SER A 64 4.98 14.91 5.62
N PHE A 65 4.56 15.98 4.93
CA PHE A 65 3.15 16.24 4.61
C PHE A 65 2.57 15.15 3.71
N CYS A 66 3.24 14.84 2.60
CA CYS A 66 2.81 13.78 1.68
C CYS A 66 2.67 12.43 2.38
N ALA A 67 3.63 12.07 3.23
CA ALA A 67 3.56 10.83 3.98
C ALA A 67 2.38 10.79 4.95
N ARG A 68 2.11 11.88 5.70
CA ARG A 68 0.92 11.95 6.57
C ARG A 68 -0.39 11.87 5.80
N ALA A 69 -0.48 12.58 4.67
CA ALA A 69 -1.64 12.52 3.78
C ALA A 69 -1.85 11.09 3.27
N PHE A 70 -0.78 10.42 2.84
CA PHE A 70 -0.82 9.03 2.40
C PHE A 70 -1.35 8.10 3.50
N TYR A 71 -0.78 8.12 4.71
CA TYR A 71 -1.26 7.26 5.80
C TYR A 71 -2.70 7.55 6.19
N ARG A 72 -3.15 8.82 6.11
CA ARG A 72 -4.54 9.18 6.35
C ARG A 72 -5.47 8.59 5.29
N ILE A 73 -5.11 8.71 4.02
CA ILE A 73 -5.87 8.11 2.90
C ILE A 73 -5.87 6.59 3.02
N LEU A 74 -4.71 5.98 3.25
CA LEU A 74 -4.58 4.52 3.38
C LEU A 74 -5.45 3.98 4.53
N ASN A 75 -5.41 4.62 5.70
CA ASN A 75 -6.23 4.23 6.86
C ASN A 75 -7.73 4.52 6.68
N SER A 76 -8.11 5.47 5.80
CA SER A 76 -9.50 5.74 5.44
C SER A 76 -10.04 4.74 4.42
N LEU A 77 -9.18 4.27 3.52
CA LEU A 77 -9.53 3.40 2.40
C LEU A 77 -9.17 1.92 2.62
N SER A 78 -8.58 1.57 3.76
CA SER A 78 -8.22 0.19 4.11
C SER A 78 -8.91 -0.22 5.40
N PRO A 79 -9.36 -1.48 5.54
CA PRO A 79 -9.84 -2.01 6.80
C PRO A 79 -8.71 -2.14 7.83
N LEU A 80 -7.44 -2.14 7.39
CA LEU A 80 -6.26 -2.25 8.24
C LEU A 80 -5.82 -0.88 8.76
N LYS A 81 -5.31 -0.84 9.99
CA LYS A 81 -4.79 0.37 10.62
C LYS A 81 -3.27 0.41 10.54
N PHE A 82 -2.75 1.15 9.60
CA PHE A 82 -1.30 1.35 9.45
C PHE A 82 -0.80 2.43 10.40
N VAL A 83 0.22 2.09 11.18
CA VAL A 83 0.82 3.02 12.14
C VAL A 83 1.81 3.93 11.43
N GLU A 84 1.62 5.24 11.61
CA GLU A 84 2.53 6.23 11.04
C GLU A 84 3.93 6.12 11.69
N GLY A 85 4.97 6.20 10.84
CA GLY A 85 6.36 6.07 11.30
C GLY A 85 6.81 4.65 11.60
N ALA A 86 5.96 3.63 11.35
CA ALA A 86 6.31 2.23 11.50
C ALA A 86 7.54 1.87 10.66
N ARG A 87 8.53 1.23 11.32
CA ARG A 87 9.74 0.69 10.69
C ARG A 87 9.56 -0.79 10.38
N ASP A 88 10.45 -1.31 9.56
CA ASP A 88 10.50 -2.75 9.30
C ASP A 88 11.23 -3.51 10.42
N PHE A 89 11.98 -2.79 11.29
CA PHE A 89 12.65 -3.38 12.43
C PHE A 89 11.63 -3.89 13.45
N ARG A 90 11.54 -5.21 13.55
CA ARG A 90 10.51 -5.92 14.30
C ARG A 90 11.05 -7.23 14.86
N LEU A 91 10.71 -7.55 16.10
CA LEU A 91 10.91 -8.85 16.72
C LEU A 91 9.58 -9.60 16.70
N ILE A 92 9.57 -10.83 16.20
CA ILE A 92 8.36 -11.59 15.87
C ILE A 92 8.50 -13.02 16.39
N ASN A 93 7.45 -13.59 16.95
CA ASN A 93 7.42 -15.00 17.31
C ASN A 93 7.12 -15.89 16.09
N ARG A 94 7.40 -17.17 16.22
CA ARG A 94 7.22 -18.20 15.17
C ARG A 94 5.77 -18.24 14.67
N ARG A 95 4.78 -18.13 15.55
CA ARG A 95 3.36 -18.20 15.19
C ARG A 95 2.95 -17.13 14.17
N VAL A 96 3.47 -15.91 14.31
CA VAL A 96 3.20 -14.82 13.34
C VAL A 96 3.83 -15.12 12.00
N ILE A 97 5.06 -15.66 12.00
CA ILE A 97 5.77 -16.01 10.77
C ILE A 97 5.04 -17.12 10.03
N ASP A 98 4.64 -18.17 10.74
CA ASP A 98 3.93 -19.31 10.14
C ASP A 98 2.61 -18.83 9.52
N ALA A 99 1.85 -17.96 10.21
CA ALA A 99 0.64 -17.35 9.65
C ALA A 99 0.92 -16.49 8.40
N ILE A 100 2.03 -15.76 8.35
CA ILE A 100 2.44 -14.98 7.17
C ILE A 100 2.85 -15.90 6.01
N LEU A 101 3.47 -17.03 6.30
CA LEU A 101 3.88 -18.01 5.29
C LEU A 101 2.68 -18.77 4.68
N GLU A 102 1.56 -18.88 5.40
CA GLU A 102 0.31 -19.41 4.86
C GLU A 102 -0.33 -18.52 3.78
N MET A 103 0.06 -17.24 3.70
CA MET A 103 -0.43 -16.33 2.67
C MET A 103 0.40 -16.46 1.39
N PRO A 104 -0.15 -17.05 0.30
CA PRO A 104 0.62 -17.37 -0.92
C PRO A 104 0.72 -16.19 -1.90
N GLU A 105 0.44 -14.98 -1.46
CA GLU A 105 0.37 -13.80 -2.32
C GLU A 105 1.69 -13.53 -3.05
N TYR A 106 1.63 -13.33 -4.37
CA TYR A 106 2.77 -12.90 -5.17
C TYR A 106 3.09 -11.42 -4.95
N ASN A 107 2.05 -10.58 -4.89
CA ASN A 107 2.17 -9.15 -4.64
C ASN A 107 2.17 -8.86 -3.13
N ARG A 108 3.27 -9.19 -2.48
CA ARG A 108 3.41 -9.07 -1.02
C ARG A 108 3.63 -7.62 -0.60
N PHE A 109 2.98 -7.23 0.48
CA PHE A 109 3.24 -6.00 1.22
C PHE A 109 3.30 -6.35 2.70
N ILE A 110 4.47 -6.65 3.18
CA ILE A 110 4.68 -7.27 4.51
C ILE A 110 4.10 -6.45 5.66
N LYS A 111 4.12 -5.11 5.57
CA LYS A 111 3.53 -4.25 6.60
C LYS A 111 2.02 -4.46 6.72
N GLY A 112 1.35 -4.66 5.58
CA GLY A 112 -0.08 -4.98 5.57
C GLY A 112 -0.36 -6.38 6.07
N MET A 113 0.50 -7.35 5.73
CA MET A 113 0.35 -8.73 6.17
C MET A 113 0.45 -8.84 7.70
N TYR A 114 1.38 -8.13 8.36
CA TYR A 114 1.45 -8.07 9.82
C TYR A 114 0.15 -7.55 10.47
N GLU A 115 -0.46 -6.54 9.89
CA GLU A 115 -1.72 -6.00 10.42
C GLU A 115 -2.91 -6.92 10.10
N TRP A 116 -2.86 -7.60 8.95
CA TRP A 116 -3.94 -8.49 8.50
C TRP A 116 -4.06 -9.75 9.37
N VAL A 117 -2.93 -10.36 9.76
CA VAL A 117 -2.93 -11.54 10.64
C VAL A 117 -3.41 -11.23 12.07
N GLY A 118 -3.44 -9.95 12.46
CA GLY A 118 -4.10 -9.48 13.68
C GLY A 118 -3.47 -9.89 15.00
N PHE A 119 -2.21 -10.32 15.03
CA PHE A 119 -1.51 -10.68 16.25
C PHE A 119 -1.19 -9.45 17.12
N LYS A 120 -1.08 -9.68 18.44
CA LYS A 120 -0.82 -8.63 19.43
C LYS A 120 0.55 -8.02 19.22
N THR A 121 0.60 -6.78 18.71
CA THR A 121 1.82 -6.03 18.45
C THR A 121 2.00 -4.89 19.47
N LYS A 122 3.19 -4.79 20.08
CA LYS A 122 3.62 -3.64 20.89
C LYS A 122 4.55 -2.75 20.09
N TRP A 123 4.46 -1.44 20.31
CA TRP A 123 5.24 -0.44 19.59
C TRP A 123 6.29 0.16 20.50
N LEU A 124 7.56 0.01 20.12
CA LEU A 124 8.69 0.63 20.76
C LEU A 124 9.09 1.89 20.01
N GLU A 125 9.01 3.04 20.68
CA GLU A 125 9.47 4.31 20.12
C GLU A 125 10.98 4.45 20.31
N PHE A 126 11.65 4.92 19.26
CA PHE A 126 13.07 5.26 19.31
C PHE A 126 13.38 6.53 18.52
N GLU A 127 14.49 7.15 18.84
CA GLU A 127 15.00 8.31 18.12
C GLU A 127 15.70 7.88 16.84
N ASN A 128 15.48 8.64 15.77
CA ASN A 128 16.06 8.32 14.47
C ASN A 128 17.58 8.45 14.50
N VAL A 129 18.27 7.40 14.09
CA VAL A 129 19.73 7.41 13.89
C VAL A 129 20.02 7.71 12.42
N GLU A 130 21.05 8.51 12.17
CA GLU A 130 21.51 8.79 10.80
C GLU A 130 22.06 7.52 10.16
N ARG A 131 21.94 7.43 8.83
CA ARG A 131 22.47 6.29 8.07
C ARG A 131 23.97 6.19 8.19
N CYS A 132 24.47 5.01 8.49
CA CYS A 132 25.91 4.75 8.50
C CYS A 132 26.52 4.83 7.10
N ALA A 133 25.76 4.47 6.03
CA ALA A 133 26.20 4.50 4.65
C ALA A 133 25.02 4.54 3.65
N GLY A 134 25.28 5.04 2.44
CA GLY A 134 24.35 5.01 1.31
C GLY A 134 23.45 6.25 1.18
N LYS A 135 22.87 6.40 -0.04
CA LYS A 135 21.87 7.43 -0.35
C LYS A 135 20.52 6.78 -0.58
N THR A 136 19.43 7.49 -0.27
CA THR A 136 18.08 6.98 -0.59
C THR A 136 17.93 6.74 -2.09
N LYS A 137 17.52 5.53 -2.46
CA LYS A 137 17.24 5.15 -3.87
C LYS A 137 15.80 5.43 -4.26
N TRP A 138 14.95 5.85 -3.33
CA TRP A 138 13.54 6.09 -3.60
C TRP A 138 13.33 7.45 -4.27
N SER A 139 12.86 7.42 -5.52
CA SER A 139 12.32 8.60 -6.20
C SER A 139 10.91 8.91 -5.66
N PHE A 140 10.44 10.14 -5.86
CA PHE A 140 9.06 10.53 -5.51
C PHE A 140 8.03 9.63 -6.21
N MET A 141 8.22 9.36 -7.51
CA MET A 141 7.34 8.48 -8.28
C MET A 141 7.38 7.04 -7.75
N GLY A 142 8.55 6.54 -7.35
CA GLY A 142 8.67 5.23 -6.72
C GLY A 142 7.88 5.11 -5.41
N LEU A 143 7.86 6.17 -4.59
CA LEU A 143 7.05 6.21 -3.38
C LEU A 143 5.55 6.22 -3.69
N VAL A 144 5.11 6.96 -4.71
CA VAL A 144 3.71 6.98 -5.15
C VAL A 144 3.27 5.60 -5.63
N MET A 145 4.07 4.94 -6.49
CA MET A 145 3.77 3.59 -6.98
C MET A 145 3.70 2.57 -5.84
N TYR A 146 4.68 2.59 -4.92
CA TYR A 146 4.65 1.73 -3.73
C TYR A 146 3.41 1.96 -2.86
N SER A 147 2.98 3.21 -2.77
CA SER A 147 1.77 3.60 -2.04
C SER A 147 0.49 3.06 -2.70
N LEU A 148 0.42 3.14 -4.03
CA LEU A 148 -0.69 2.57 -4.81
C LEU A 148 -0.71 1.04 -4.69
N ASP A 149 0.45 0.41 -4.72
CA ASP A 149 0.58 -1.03 -4.52
C ASP A 149 0.08 -1.47 -3.14
N ALA A 150 0.46 -0.74 -2.09
CA ALA A 150 -0.01 -1.00 -0.73
C ALA A 150 -1.54 -0.85 -0.62
N LEU A 151 -2.11 0.23 -1.20
CA LEU A 151 -3.54 0.49 -1.17
C LEU A 151 -4.32 -0.61 -1.90
N THR A 152 -3.89 -0.97 -3.12
CA THR A 152 -4.60 -1.95 -3.96
C THR A 152 -4.43 -3.39 -3.48
N SER A 153 -3.40 -3.70 -2.69
CA SER A 153 -3.24 -5.03 -2.09
C SER A 153 -4.22 -5.32 -0.96
N PHE A 154 -4.65 -4.28 -0.21
CA PHE A 154 -5.50 -4.44 0.98
C PHE A 154 -6.81 -3.67 0.91
N SER A 155 -7.19 -3.09 -0.23
CA SER A 155 -8.44 -2.34 -0.38
C SER A 155 -9.02 -2.48 -1.77
N THR A 156 -10.32 -2.71 -1.85
CA THR A 156 -11.09 -2.67 -3.10
C THR A 156 -11.81 -1.32 -3.31
N ILE A 157 -11.66 -0.39 -2.36
CA ILE A 157 -12.33 0.92 -2.41
C ILE A 157 -12.04 1.71 -3.69
N PRO A 158 -10.81 1.72 -4.27
CA PRO A 158 -10.59 2.37 -5.56
C PRO A 158 -11.50 1.85 -6.68
N LEU A 159 -11.81 0.54 -6.69
CA LEU A 159 -12.77 -0.04 -7.65
C LEU A 159 -14.20 0.45 -7.38
N VAL A 160 -14.59 0.51 -6.11
CA VAL A 160 -15.92 1.01 -5.71
C VAL A 160 -16.07 2.48 -6.08
N ILE A 161 -15.03 3.30 -5.89
CA ILE A 161 -15.03 4.70 -6.31
C ILE A 161 -15.18 4.81 -7.83
N ALA A 162 -14.45 4.02 -8.61
CA ALA A 162 -14.59 4.00 -10.07
C ALA A 162 -16.01 3.63 -10.51
N ALA A 163 -16.61 2.62 -9.87
CA ALA A 163 -18.00 2.22 -10.13
C ALA A 163 -19.00 3.33 -9.74
N ALA A 164 -18.83 3.97 -8.59
CA ALA A 164 -19.69 5.07 -8.13
C ALA A 164 -19.63 6.28 -9.08
N ILE A 165 -18.44 6.62 -9.57
CA ILE A 165 -18.24 7.66 -10.59
C ILE A 165 -19.03 7.28 -11.87
N GLY A 166 -18.91 6.04 -12.33
CA GLY A 166 -19.64 5.55 -13.50
C GLY A 166 -21.15 5.68 -13.33
N ILE A 167 -21.70 5.24 -12.19
CA ILE A 167 -23.12 5.34 -11.86
C ILE A 167 -23.57 6.82 -11.82
N PHE A 168 -22.80 7.70 -11.17
CA PHE A 168 -23.09 9.13 -11.09
C PHE A 168 -23.24 9.74 -12.50
N PHE A 169 -22.27 9.51 -13.39
CA PHE A 169 -22.31 10.04 -14.75
C PHE A 169 -23.42 9.41 -15.60
N CYS A 170 -23.73 8.14 -15.39
CA CYS A 170 -24.85 7.49 -16.05
C CYS A 170 -26.18 8.15 -15.68
N LEU A 171 -26.45 8.39 -14.41
CA LEU A 171 -27.64 9.06 -13.94
C LEU A 171 -27.70 10.52 -14.41
N PHE A 172 -26.59 11.24 -14.30
CA PHE A 172 -26.49 12.63 -14.76
C PHE A 172 -26.77 12.76 -16.25
N SER A 173 -26.16 11.92 -17.08
CA SER A 173 -26.38 11.93 -18.54
C SER A 173 -27.81 11.55 -18.91
N SER A 174 -28.43 10.61 -18.21
CA SER A 174 -29.83 10.23 -18.43
C SER A 174 -30.76 11.42 -18.17
N VAL A 175 -30.58 12.14 -17.07
CA VAL A 175 -31.35 13.34 -16.77
C VAL A 175 -31.10 14.44 -17.81
N ALA A 176 -29.84 14.67 -18.19
CA ALA A 176 -29.48 15.66 -19.20
C ALA A 176 -30.13 15.36 -20.56
N ILE A 177 -30.16 14.10 -21.00
CA ILE A 177 -30.81 13.68 -22.23
C ILE A 177 -32.30 14.01 -22.20
N VAL A 178 -32.98 13.69 -21.10
CA VAL A 178 -34.42 13.97 -20.95
C VAL A 178 -34.69 15.46 -21.03
N VAL A 179 -33.93 16.27 -20.27
CA VAL A 179 -34.08 17.74 -20.23
C VAL A 179 -33.82 18.35 -21.61
N LEU A 180 -32.74 17.95 -22.29
CA LEU A 180 -32.40 18.46 -23.62
C LEU A 180 -33.45 18.06 -24.67
N SER A 181 -33.99 16.84 -24.59
CA SER A 181 -35.04 16.36 -25.48
C SER A 181 -36.35 17.15 -25.34
N ILE A 182 -36.77 17.40 -24.08
CA ILE A 182 -37.94 18.24 -23.77
C ILE A 182 -37.71 19.65 -24.28
N ARG A 183 -36.55 20.26 -24.01
CA ARG A 183 -36.20 21.58 -24.51
C ARG A 183 -36.24 21.68 -26.02
N GLN A 184 -35.73 20.69 -26.74
CA GLN A 184 -35.74 20.63 -28.19
C GLN A 184 -37.18 20.56 -28.76
N LEU A 185 -38.08 19.82 -28.11
CA LEU A 185 -39.50 19.72 -28.50
C LEU A 185 -40.23 21.02 -28.30
N ILE A 186 -39.91 21.80 -27.25
CA ILE A 186 -40.61 23.04 -26.92
C ILE A 186 -40.12 24.23 -27.79
N TYR A 187 -38.80 24.37 -27.95
CA TYR A 187 -38.21 25.58 -28.53
C TYR A 187 -37.75 25.45 -29.96
N HIS A 188 -37.74 24.25 -30.58
CA HIS A 188 -37.32 23.99 -31.96
C HIS A 188 -36.01 24.65 -32.40
N ASN A 189 -35.15 25.04 -31.45
CA ASN A 189 -33.90 25.73 -31.73
C ASN A 189 -32.77 24.69 -31.90
N SER A 190 -32.13 24.72 -33.09
CA SER A 190 -30.86 23.95 -33.28
C SER A 190 -29.80 24.48 -32.35
N ALA A 191 -29.22 23.59 -31.55
CA ALA A 191 -28.24 23.93 -30.56
C ALA A 191 -26.93 24.43 -31.17
N TYR A 192 -26.60 25.70 -30.98
CA TYR A 192 -25.24 26.19 -31.02
C TYR A 192 -24.46 25.52 -29.88
N GLY A 193 -23.73 24.44 -30.15
CA GLY A 193 -23.11 23.71 -29.03
C GLY A 193 -22.00 22.77 -29.44
N TRP A 194 -21.45 22.90 -30.66
CA TRP A 194 -20.37 22.00 -31.14
C TRP A 194 -19.18 21.93 -30.16
N THR A 195 -18.69 23.07 -29.70
CA THR A 195 -17.55 23.16 -28.78
C THR A 195 -17.88 22.54 -27.42
N SER A 196 -19.04 22.83 -26.84
CA SER A 196 -19.46 22.25 -25.57
C SER A 196 -19.67 20.74 -25.65
N MET A 197 -20.21 20.25 -26.76
CA MET A 197 -20.40 18.83 -27.02
C MET A 197 -19.03 18.10 -27.05
N ILE A 198 -18.04 18.64 -27.77
CA ILE A 198 -16.68 18.09 -27.82
C ILE A 198 -16.06 18.06 -26.41
N CYS A 199 -16.14 19.15 -25.64
CA CYS A 199 -15.61 19.20 -24.28
C CYS A 199 -16.23 18.14 -23.36
N VAL A 200 -17.54 17.92 -23.44
CA VAL A 200 -18.24 16.88 -22.68
C VAL A 200 -17.76 15.48 -23.11
N ILE A 201 -17.65 15.24 -24.41
CA ILE A 201 -17.17 13.93 -24.93
C ILE A 201 -15.75 13.65 -24.44
N PHE A 202 -14.82 14.60 -24.55
CA PHE A 202 -13.45 14.42 -24.06
C PHE A 202 -13.38 14.19 -22.55
N PHE A 203 -14.19 14.93 -21.79
CA PHE A 203 -14.26 14.76 -20.34
C PHE A 203 -14.77 13.36 -19.95
N LEU A 204 -15.87 12.90 -20.56
CA LEU A 204 -16.44 11.58 -20.31
C LEU A 204 -15.48 10.46 -20.77
N SER A 205 -14.84 10.62 -21.92
CA SER A 205 -13.84 9.67 -22.41
C SER A 205 -12.63 9.57 -21.49
N GLY A 206 -12.13 10.73 -21.00
CA GLY A 206 -11.06 10.77 -20.02
C GLY A 206 -11.43 10.06 -18.71
N MET A 207 -12.66 10.27 -18.23
CA MET A 207 -13.18 9.59 -17.03
C MET A 207 -13.31 8.08 -17.23
N GLN A 208 -13.78 7.62 -18.41
CA GLN A 208 -13.83 6.20 -18.74
C GLN A 208 -12.43 5.57 -18.75
N LEU A 209 -11.46 6.22 -19.39
CA LEU A 209 -10.07 5.74 -19.43
C LEU A 209 -9.45 5.69 -18.03
N PHE A 210 -9.77 6.65 -17.15
CA PHE A 210 -9.33 6.64 -15.77
C PHE A 210 -9.89 5.43 -15.00
N CYS A 211 -11.20 5.16 -15.12
CA CYS A 211 -11.83 3.99 -14.49
C CYS A 211 -11.25 2.67 -15.02
N LEU A 212 -11.04 2.57 -16.35
CA LEU A 212 -10.38 1.43 -16.98
C LEU A 212 -8.92 1.28 -16.50
N GLY A 213 -8.23 2.36 -16.27
CA GLY A 213 -6.87 2.35 -15.71
C GLY A 213 -6.83 1.73 -14.31
N ILE A 214 -7.77 2.10 -13.43
CA ILE A 214 -7.91 1.48 -12.10
C ILE A 214 -8.18 -0.02 -12.25
N LEU A 215 -9.16 -0.41 -13.08
CA LEU A 215 -9.49 -1.82 -13.32
C LEU A 215 -8.29 -2.59 -13.88
N GLY A 216 -7.57 -2.00 -14.84
CA GLY A 216 -6.36 -2.57 -15.43
C GLY A 216 -5.26 -2.81 -14.40
N HIS A 217 -5.10 -1.92 -13.42
CA HIS A 217 -4.12 -2.09 -12.35
C HIS A 217 -4.44 -3.32 -11.47
N TYR A 218 -5.71 -3.50 -11.06
CA TYR A 218 -6.14 -4.71 -10.33
C TYR A 218 -6.03 -5.98 -11.17
N MET A 219 -6.40 -5.90 -12.45
CA MET A 219 -6.27 -7.03 -13.39
C MET A 219 -4.80 -7.44 -13.57
N SER A 220 -3.88 -6.49 -13.62
CA SER A 220 -2.45 -6.76 -13.68
C SER A 220 -1.95 -7.56 -12.47
N LYS A 221 -2.41 -7.20 -11.25
CA LYS A 221 -2.08 -7.96 -10.04
C LYS A 221 -2.67 -9.36 -10.08
N LEU A 222 -3.93 -9.50 -10.42
CA LEU A 222 -4.60 -10.78 -10.57
C LEU A 222 -3.88 -11.68 -11.60
N TYR A 223 -3.41 -11.10 -12.70
CA TYR A 223 -2.64 -11.80 -13.71
C TYR A 223 -1.31 -12.35 -13.17
N LEU A 224 -0.60 -11.59 -12.33
CA LEU A 224 0.62 -12.05 -11.68
C LEU A 224 0.35 -13.20 -10.70
N GLU A 225 -0.72 -13.09 -9.90
CA GLU A 225 -1.17 -14.15 -8.98
C GLU A 225 -1.52 -15.44 -9.75
N SER A 226 -2.25 -15.34 -10.86
CA SER A 226 -2.69 -16.49 -11.65
C SER A 226 -1.54 -17.27 -12.28
N LYS A 227 -0.40 -16.63 -12.53
CA LYS A 227 0.80 -17.27 -13.07
C LYS A 227 1.50 -18.19 -12.08
N ARG A 228 1.30 -18.04 -10.78
CA ARG A 228 1.92 -18.82 -9.71
C ARG A 228 3.44 -18.98 -9.86
N ARG A 229 4.12 -17.95 -10.36
CA ARG A 229 5.58 -17.98 -10.48
C ARG A 229 6.21 -17.86 -9.10
N PRO A 230 7.37 -18.53 -8.85
CA PRO A 230 8.11 -18.33 -7.60
C PRO A 230 8.41 -16.83 -7.37
N VAL A 231 8.19 -16.37 -6.15
CA VAL A 231 8.47 -14.95 -5.78
C VAL A 231 9.97 -14.66 -5.82
N TYR A 232 10.80 -15.66 -5.58
CA TYR A 232 12.26 -15.59 -5.66
C TYR A 232 12.86 -16.92 -6.10
N MET A 233 14.13 -16.89 -6.49
CA MET A 233 14.95 -18.08 -6.76
C MET A 233 16.26 -17.98 -6.00
N ILE A 234 16.64 -19.07 -5.31
CA ILE A 234 17.92 -19.18 -4.61
C ILE A 234 18.97 -19.65 -5.58
N LYS A 235 20.08 -18.89 -5.68
CA LYS A 235 21.25 -19.30 -6.47
C LYS A 235 22.17 -20.23 -5.67
N GLU A 236 22.43 -19.87 -4.42
CA GLU A 236 23.35 -20.59 -3.53
C GLU A 236 22.77 -20.58 -2.10
N LYS A 237 22.89 -21.70 -1.38
CA LYS A 237 22.55 -21.82 0.04
C LYS A 237 23.86 -22.06 0.82
N ASN A 238 24.14 -21.20 1.78
CA ASN A 238 25.33 -21.30 2.64
C ASN A 238 24.96 -21.68 4.10
N PHE A 239 23.78 -22.27 4.30
CA PHE A 239 23.25 -22.69 5.61
C PHE A 239 22.50 -24.03 5.51
#